data_a623b156f63490a185c2dbc98507b332
#
_entry.id   a623b156f63490a185c2dbc98507b332
#
_cell.length_a   1.000
_cell.length_b   1.000
_cell.length_c   1.000
_cell.angle_alpha   90.00
_cell.angle_beta   90.00
_cell.angle_gamma   90.00
#
_symmetry.space_group_name_H-M   'P 1'
#
loop_
_entity.id
_entity.type
_entity.pdbx_description
1 polymer ?
#
loop_
_entity_poly.entity_id
_entity_poly.type
_entity_poly.pdbx_seq_one_letter_code
_entity_poly.pdbx_strand_id
1 'polypeptide(L)'
;DGIRDKQICLVGSEMCIRDRPGGEAVESEAGHINFAPQTSVQREVHDHLAAHFGRVSVERVISGPGLANIFRCLTGAGWNEPCPAAENITELALQGDETCLQTIHQFNQILGSVSGDIALALGAKGGVYLSGGVLPKLGDLFDRQLFLEHFDNKGRFTDYCHSIPVAMILTAEPGLIGAAQYARLRDPAETRP
;
A
#
# COMPACT_ATOMS: atom_id res chain seq x y z
N ASP A 1 -11.31 29.85 -4.30
CA ASP A 1 -10.48 29.57 -3.11
C ASP A 1 -10.18 28.09 -3.07
N GLY A 2 -9.13 27.70 -3.84
CA GLY A 2 -8.82 26.31 -4.05
C GLY A 2 -8.15 25.70 -2.82
N ILE A 3 -8.85 24.86 -2.11
CA ILE A 3 -8.23 23.76 -1.38
C ILE A 3 -7.59 22.90 -2.45
N ARG A 4 -6.27 23.02 -2.60
CA ARG A 4 -5.50 22.30 -3.61
C ARG A 4 -5.43 20.85 -3.18
N ASP A 5 -5.95 19.99 -4.03
CA ASP A 5 -6.11 18.58 -3.76
C ASP A 5 -4.72 17.90 -3.58
N LYS A 6 -4.49 17.40 -2.39
CA LYS A 6 -3.30 16.58 -2.08
C LYS A 6 -3.43 15.24 -2.75
N GLN A 7 -2.36 14.76 -3.34
CA GLN A 7 -2.26 13.44 -3.95
C GLN A 7 -1.22 12.61 -3.19
N ILE A 8 -1.50 11.34 -3.03
CA ILE A 8 -0.60 10.38 -2.38
C ILE A 8 -0.19 9.34 -3.42
N CYS A 9 1.09 9.07 -3.50
CA CYS A 9 1.63 7.93 -4.22
C CYS A 9 2.22 6.94 -3.22
N LEU A 10 1.75 5.70 -3.25
CA LEU A 10 2.33 4.59 -2.49
C LEU A 10 3.28 3.84 -3.40
N VAL A 11 4.58 3.95 -3.17
CA VAL A 11 5.64 3.28 -3.93
C VAL A 11 6.45 2.42 -2.97
N GLY A 12 6.21 1.12 -2.97
CA GLY A 12 6.92 0.20 -2.07
C GLY A 12 6.71 0.57 -0.60
N SER A 13 7.81 0.72 0.15
CA SER A 13 7.79 1.21 1.53
C SER A 13 7.77 2.75 1.65
N GLU A 14 7.94 3.45 0.53
CA GLU A 14 8.04 4.91 0.48
C GLU A 14 6.71 5.52 0.05
N MET A 15 6.34 6.63 0.67
CA MET A 15 5.19 7.43 0.30
C MET A 15 5.60 8.82 -0.11
N CYS A 16 5.13 9.26 -1.27
CA CYS A 16 5.31 10.63 -1.74
C CYS A 16 3.98 11.37 -1.65
N ILE A 17 4.00 12.56 -1.05
CA ILE A 17 2.85 13.45 -0.96
C ILE A 17 3.11 14.64 -1.89
N ARG A 18 2.14 14.91 -2.77
CA ARG A 18 2.19 16.10 -3.62
C ARG A 18 1.06 17.04 -3.23
N ASP A 19 1.39 18.13 -2.54
CA ASP A 19 0.40 19.05 -1.98
C ASP A 19 0.48 20.50 -2.47
N ARG A 20 1.36 20.81 -3.44
CA ARG A 20 1.58 22.20 -3.90
C ARG A 20 1.47 22.35 -5.43
N PRO A 21 1.09 23.56 -5.91
CA PRO A 21 1.28 23.92 -7.30
C PRO A 21 2.78 24.02 -7.61
N GLY A 22 3.22 23.29 -8.58
CA GLY A 22 4.63 23.11 -8.90
C GLY A 22 5.12 21.69 -8.63
N GLY A 23 4.34 20.88 -7.89
CA GLY A 23 4.54 19.44 -7.84
C GLY A 23 5.72 18.98 -7.00
N GLU A 24 6.06 19.70 -5.95
CA GLU A 24 7.04 19.17 -5.01
C GLU A 24 6.52 17.94 -4.32
N ALA A 25 7.28 16.84 -4.42
CA ALA A 25 7.05 15.66 -3.63
C ALA A 25 7.57 15.89 -2.21
N VAL A 26 6.75 15.54 -1.21
CA VAL A 26 7.18 15.50 0.18
C VAL A 26 7.55 14.06 0.51
N GLU A 27 8.79 13.83 0.87
CA GLU A 27 9.27 12.53 1.32
C GLU A 27 8.62 12.15 2.65
N SER A 28 8.30 10.89 2.81
CA SER A 28 7.67 10.38 4.02
C SER A 28 8.00 8.90 4.20
N GLU A 29 8.17 8.51 5.46
CA GLU A 29 8.42 7.14 5.89
C GLU A 29 7.12 6.51 6.46
N ALA A 30 5.98 6.80 5.86
CA ALA A 30 4.70 6.33 6.39
C ALA A 30 4.50 4.81 6.29
N GLY A 31 5.29 4.09 5.50
CA GLY A 31 5.39 2.63 5.59
C GLY A 31 5.84 2.13 6.96
N HIS A 32 6.55 2.96 7.70
CA HIS A 32 7.07 2.64 9.04
C HIS A 32 6.15 3.07 10.20
N ILE A 33 4.96 3.59 9.95
CA ILE A 33 3.95 3.78 11.01
C ILE A 33 3.47 2.44 11.55
N ASN A 34 2.85 2.44 12.73
CA ASN A 34 2.34 1.21 13.31
C ASN A 34 1.19 0.64 12.49
N PHE A 35 1.19 -0.67 12.30
CA PHE A 35 0.04 -1.39 11.78
C PHE A 35 -1.08 -1.43 12.82
N ALA A 36 -2.29 -1.04 12.42
CA ALA A 36 -3.49 -1.04 13.25
C ALA A 36 -4.47 -2.10 12.74
N PRO A 37 -4.51 -3.31 13.34
CA PRO A 37 -5.37 -4.41 12.88
C PRO A 37 -6.85 -4.09 13.10
N GLN A 38 -7.70 -4.36 12.09
CA GLN A 38 -9.14 -4.11 12.11
C GLN A 38 -9.96 -5.38 12.41
N THR A 39 -9.46 -6.56 12.05
CA THR A 39 -10.16 -7.84 12.20
C THR A 39 -9.48 -8.74 13.23
N SER A 40 -10.14 -9.85 13.64
CA SER A 40 -9.52 -10.86 14.53
C SER A 40 -8.28 -11.46 13.90
N VAL A 41 -8.37 -11.85 12.61
CA VAL A 41 -7.23 -12.42 11.86
C VAL A 41 -6.07 -11.43 11.79
N GLN A 42 -6.35 -10.16 11.53
CA GLN A 42 -5.29 -9.13 11.51
C GLN A 42 -4.66 -8.90 12.90
N ARG A 43 -5.41 -9.08 13.99
CA ARG A 43 -4.85 -9.05 15.35
C ARG A 43 -3.91 -10.24 15.60
N GLU A 44 -4.30 -11.43 15.15
CA GLU A 44 -3.43 -12.62 15.23
C GLU A 44 -2.14 -12.42 14.43
N VAL A 45 -2.24 -11.86 13.20
CA VAL A 45 -1.08 -11.47 12.38
C VAL A 45 -0.20 -10.47 13.14
N HIS A 46 -0.80 -9.42 13.70
CA HIS A 46 -0.07 -8.42 14.48
C HIS A 46 0.66 -9.04 15.65
N ASP A 47 -0.02 -9.87 16.46
CA ASP A 47 0.56 -10.47 17.68
C ASP A 47 1.69 -11.44 17.33
N HIS A 48 1.52 -12.24 16.27
CA HIS A 48 2.56 -13.13 15.76
C HIS A 48 3.82 -12.34 15.33
N LEU A 49 3.62 -11.25 14.59
CA LEU A 49 4.73 -10.38 14.16
C LEU A 49 5.35 -9.62 15.32
N ALA A 50 4.54 -9.14 16.29
CA ALA A 50 5.01 -8.42 17.45
C ALA A 50 5.88 -9.32 18.36
N ALA A 51 5.52 -10.58 18.51
CA ALA A 51 6.31 -11.55 19.27
C ALA A 51 7.73 -11.74 18.70
N HIS A 52 7.90 -11.60 17.38
CA HIS A 52 9.20 -11.77 16.73
C HIS A 52 9.96 -10.44 16.58
N PHE A 53 9.28 -9.37 16.14
CA PHE A 53 9.92 -8.11 15.77
C PHE A 53 9.84 -7.03 16.85
N GLY A 54 9.07 -7.27 17.91
CA GLY A 54 8.73 -6.28 18.93
C GLY A 54 7.71 -5.24 18.44
N ARG A 55 7.99 -4.59 17.32
CA ARG A 55 7.11 -3.58 16.71
C ARG A 55 6.68 -4.00 15.31
N VAL A 56 5.40 -3.79 14.99
CA VAL A 56 4.84 -4.12 13.68
C VAL A 56 4.55 -2.84 12.91
N SER A 57 5.37 -2.56 11.89
CA SER A 57 5.11 -1.48 10.95
C SER A 57 4.18 -1.94 9.82
N VAL A 58 3.55 -0.99 9.16
CA VAL A 58 2.71 -1.21 7.99
C VAL A 58 3.46 -1.96 6.89
N GLU A 59 4.72 -1.63 6.64
CA GLU A 59 5.57 -2.31 5.65
C GLU A 59 5.66 -3.82 5.88
N ARG A 60 5.63 -4.28 7.15
CA ARG A 60 5.71 -5.71 7.49
C ARG A 60 4.50 -6.51 7.02
N VAL A 61 3.43 -5.85 6.59
CA VAL A 61 2.18 -6.50 6.14
C VAL A 61 1.73 -6.07 4.73
N ILE A 62 2.26 -4.99 4.15
CA ILE A 62 1.86 -4.53 2.80
C ILE A 62 2.99 -4.60 1.76
N SER A 63 4.08 -5.27 2.04
CA SER A 63 5.20 -5.49 1.12
C SER A 63 5.23 -6.93 0.60
N GLY A 64 6.16 -7.24 -0.33
CA GLY A 64 6.44 -8.62 -0.73
C GLY A 64 6.79 -9.52 0.47
N PRO A 65 7.77 -9.15 1.32
CA PRO A 65 7.98 -9.84 2.59
C PRO A 65 6.75 -9.85 3.51
N GLY A 66 5.87 -8.84 3.44
CA GLY A 66 4.61 -8.77 4.18
C GLY A 66 3.64 -9.89 3.81
N LEU A 67 3.53 -10.26 2.54
CA LEU A 67 2.75 -11.43 2.12
C LEU A 67 3.27 -12.71 2.78
N ALA A 68 4.58 -12.95 2.79
CA ALA A 68 5.18 -14.09 3.47
C ALA A 68 4.93 -14.06 4.99
N ASN A 69 4.94 -12.89 5.61
CA ASN A 69 4.63 -12.71 7.02
C ASN A 69 3.19 -13.09 7.36
N ILE A 70 2.22 -12.65 6.54
CA ILE A 70 0.80 -13.02 6.71
C ILE A 70 0.63 -14.53 6.52
N PHE A 71 1.21 -15.11 5.45
CA PHE A 71 1.17 -16.54 5.20
C PHE A 71 1.72 -17.35 6.37
N ARG A 72 2.87 -16.95 6.90
CA ARG A 72 3.51 -17.59 8.05
C ARG A 72 2.59 -17.61 9.28
N CYS A 73 1.92 -16.51 9.54
CA CYS A 73 0.96 -16.45 10.63
C CYS A 73 -0.23 -17.39 10.40
N LEU A 74 -0.82 -17.38 9.20
CA LEU A 74 -1.98 -18.20 8.88
C LEU A 74 -1.68 -19.71 8.92
N THR A 75 -0.44 -20.12 8.62
CA THR A 75 0.01 -21.52 8.71
C THR A 75 0.53 -21.93 10.07
N GLY A 76 0.82 -20.97 10.95
CA GLY A 76 1.52 -21.23 12.21
C GLY A 76 2.98 -21.62 12.06
N ALA A 77 3.58 -21.42 10.87
CA ALA A 77 4.97 -21.78 10.58
C ALA A 77 5.96 -20.98 11.43
N GLY A 78 6.94 -21.67 12.01
CA GLY A 78 8.01 -21.06 12.79
C GLY A 78 8.93 -20.17 11.95
N TRP A 79 9.62 -19.23 12.59
CA TRP A 79 10.49 -18.26 11.89
C TRP A 79 11.70 -18.92 11.22
N ASN A 80 12.13 -20.09 11.70
CA ASN A 80 13.22 -20.87 11.12
C ASN A 80 12.75 -21.89 10.07
N GLU A 81 11.43 -21.97 9.83
CA GLU A 81 10.88 -22.88 8.84
C GLU A 81 10.83 -22.20 7.45
N PRO A 82 10.95 -23.00 6.37
CA PRO A 82 10.78 -22.48 5.01
C PRO A 82 9.42 -21.79 4.84
N CYS A 83 9.43 -20.63 4.19
CA CYS A 83 8.23 -19.90 3.84
C CYS A 83 8.29 -19.53 2.36
N PRO A 84 7.20 -19.70 1.60
CA PRO A 84 7.18 -19.29 0.21
C PRO A 84 7.47 -17.80 0.05
N ALA A 85 8.19 -17.43 -1.01
CA ALA A 85 8.32 -16.04 -1.41
C ALA A 85 6.96 -15.50 -1.93
N ALA A 86 6.81 -14.19 -1.98
CA ALA A 86 5.57 -13.54 -2.42
C ALA A 86 5.09 -14.04 -3.79
N GLU A 87 6.02 -14.24 -4.72
CA GLU A 87 5.74 -14.75 -6.06
C GLU A 87 5.11 -16.15 -6.01
N ASN A 88 5.67 -17.04 -5.20
CA ASN A 88 5.16 -18.41 -5.04
C ASN A 88 3.78 -18.42 -4.36
N ILE A 89 3.55 -17.53 -3.38
CA ILE A 89 2.23 -17.37 -2.75
C ILE A 89 1.19 -16.96 -3.81
N THR A 90 1.55 -16.02 -4.69
CA THR A 90 0.68 -15.58 -5.79
C THR A 90 0.39 -16.71 -6.77
N GLU A 91 1.42 -17.46 -7.18
CA GLU A 91 1.27 -18.60 -8.10
C GLU A 91 0.40 -19.72 -7.50
N LEU A 92 0.60 -20.07 -6.23
CA LEU A 92 -0.20 -21.08 -5.55
C LEU A 92 -1.65 -20.61 -5.37
N ALA A 93 -1.87 -19.34 -5.09
CA ALA A 93 -3.23 -18.79 -5.01
C ALA A 93 -3.96 -18.88 -6.36
N LEU A 94 -3.29 -18.59 -7.48
CA LEU A 94 -3.84 -18.79 -8.82
C LEU A 94 -4.19 -20.24 -9.13
N GLN A 95 -3.52 -21.21 -8.48
CA GLN A 95 -3.82 -22.63 -8.56
C GLN A 95 -4.92 -23.07 -7.59
N GLY A 96 -5.44 -22.19 -6.77
CA GLY A 96 -6.55 -22.44 -5.84
C GLY A 96 -6.13 -22.87 -4.44
N ASP A 97 -4.86 -22.67 -4.04
CA ASP A 97 -4.44 -22.91 -2.65
C ASP A 97 -5.17 -21.97 -1.70
N GLU A 98 -5.95 -22.53 -0.78
CA GLU A 98 -6.82 -21.78 0.12
C GLU A 98 -6.05 -20.87 1.07
N THR A 99 -4.91 -21.30 1.58
CA THR A 99 -4.10 -20.48 2.51
C THR A 99 -3.45 -19.32 1.80
N CYS A 100 -2.97 -19.54 0.57
CA CYS A 100 -2.42 -18.46 -0.26
C CYS A 100 -3.51 -17.47 -0.68
N LEU A 101 -4.72 -17.93 -1.02
CA LEU A 101 -5.88 -17.07 -1.29
C LEU A 101 -6.24 -16.24 -0.06
N GLN A 102 -6.28 -16.85 1.13
CA GLN A 102 -6.53 -16.15 2.38
C GLN A 102 -5.44 -15.10 2.69
N THR A 103 -4.19 -15.43 2.41
CA THR A 103 -3.07 -14.50 2.56
C THR A 103 -3.27 -13.24 1.71
N ILE A 104 -3.60 -13.42 0.44
CA ILE A 104 -3.85 -12.31 -0.48
C ILE A 104 -5.11 -11.53 -0.10
N HIS A 105 -6.15 -12.22 0.37
CA HIS A 105 -7.36 -11.58 0.88
C HIS A 105 -7.05 -10.64 2.07
N GLN A 106 -6.26 -11.11 3.07
CA GLN A 106 -5.82 -10.26 4.17
C GLN A 106 -4.96 -9.09 3.70
N PHE A 107 -4.06 -9.33 2.74
CA PHE A 107 -3.24 -8.28 2.15
C PHE A 107 -4.10 -7.18 1.49
N ASN A 108 -5.12 -7.53 0.69
CA ASN A 108 -6.03 -6.57 0.07
C ASN A 108 -6.79 -5.72 1.10
N GLN A 109 -7.29 -6.34 2.18
CA GLN A 109 -7.97 -5.66 3.27
C GLN A 109 -7.04 -4.66 3.99
N ILE A 110 -5.84 -5.12 4.35
CA ILE A 110 -4.86 -4.29 5.06
C ILE A 110 -4.42 -3.13 4.19
N LEU A 111 -4.13 -3.38 2.91
CA LEU A 111 -3.73 -2.34 1.97
C LEU A 111 -4.82 -1.27 1.81
N GLY A 112 -6.09 -1.68 1.70
CA GLY A 112 -7.22 -0.76 1.66
C GLY A 112 -7.31 0.10 2.93
N SER A 113 -7.28 -0.55 4.09
CA SER A 113 -7.37 0.14 5.38
C SER A 113 -6.25 1.16 5.57
N VAL A 114 -5.00 0.75 5.36
CA VAL A 114 -3.82 1.62 5.49
C VAL A 114 -3.87 2.78 4.51
N SER A 115 -4.20 2.51 3.25
CA SER A 115 -4.31 3.56 2.22
C SER A 115 -5.35 4.62 2.60
N GLY A 116 -6.49 4.18 3.14
CA GLY A 116 -7.54 5.09 3.63
C GLY A 116 -7.12 5.89 4.86
N ASP A 117 -6.40 5.28 5.82
CA ASP A 117 -5.89 5.97 7.01
C ASP A 117 -4.92 7.08 6.62
N ILE A 118 -4.03 6.81 5.68
CA ILE A 118 -3.06 7.77 5.19
C ILE A 118 -3.75 8.88 4.37
N ALA A 119 -4.69 8.51 3.50
CA ALA A 119 -5.50 9.47 2.75
C ALA A 119 -6.23 10.44 3.68
N LEU A 120 -6.82 9.91 4.76
CA LEU A 120 -7.50 10.69 5.78
C LEU A 120 -6.54 11.59 6.56
N ALA A 121 -5.41 11.05 7.02
CA ALA A 121 -4.41 11.80 7.80
C ALA A 121 -3.81 12.97 7.01
N LEU A 122 -3.64 12.80 5.71
CA LEU A 122 -3.02 13.79 4.83
C LEU A 122 -4.04 14.67 4.09
N GLY A 123 -5.34 14.37 4.20
CA GLY A 123 -6.38 15.09 3.48
C GLY A 123 -6.24 14.99 1.96
N ALA A 124 -5.96 13.80 1.44
CA ALA A 124 -5.56 13.54 0.06
C ALA A 124 -6.74 13.55 -0.94
N LYS A 125 -7.51 14.62 -1.00
CA LYS A 125 -8.67 14.74 -1.89
C LYS A 125 -8.35 14.62 -3.37
N GLY A 126 -7.12 14.93 -3.77
CA GLY A 126 -6.66 14.80 -5.16
C GLY A 126 -6.48 13.36 -5.64
N GLY A 127 -6.45 12.39 -4.73
CA GLY A 127 -6.42 10.98 -5.04
C GLY A 127 -5.29 10.20 -4.38
N VAL A 128 -5.41 8.88 -4.44
CA VAL A 128 -4.41 7.90 -4.02
C VAL A 128 -3.97 7.10 -5.23
N TYR A 129 -2.67 7.04 -5.46
CA TYR A 129 -2.08 6.29 -6.55
C TYR A 129 -1.30 5.10 -6.00
N LEU A 130 -1.79 3.90 -6.28
CA LEU A 130 -1.14 2.66 -5.88
C LEU A 130 -0.06 2.32 -6.90
N SER A 131 1.17 2.14 -6.44
CA SER A 131 2.32 1.79 -7.26
C SER A 131 3.19 0.77 -6.54
N GLY A 132 4.10 0.13 -7.26
CA GLY A 132 5.05 -0.84 -6.70
C GLY A 132 4.96 -2.21 -7.35
N GLY A 133 5.91 -3.08 -7.04
CA GLY A 133 6.07 -4.37 -7.73
C GLY A 133 5.08 -5.46 -7.30
N VAL A 134 4.39 -5.33 -6.17
CA VAL A 134 3.48 -6.36 -5.64
C VAL A 134 2.16 -6.38 -6.42
N LEU A 135 1.51 -5.22 -6.55
CA LEU A 135 0.16 -5.13 -7.14
C LEU A 135 0.08 -5.62 -8.59
N PRO A 136 1.01 -5.26 -9.50
CA PRO A 136 0.99 -5.80 -10.87
C PRO A 136 1.15 -7.32 -10.91
N LYS A 137 1.89 -7.91 -9.94
CA LYS A 137 2.09 -9.36 -9.86
C LYS A 137 0.85 -10.09 -9.31
N LEU A 138 0.03 -9.44 -8.51
CA LEU A 138 -1.24 -10.01 -8.05
C LEU A 138 -2.24 -10.17 -9.20
N GLY A 139 -2.23 -9.29 -10.20
CA GLY A 139 -3.16 -9.35 -11.33
C GLY A 139 -4.62 -9.46 -10.87
N ASP A 140 -5.32 -10.50 -11.32
CA ASP A 140 -6.73 -10.75 -10.98
C ASP A 140 -6.97 -11.10 -9.51
N LEU A 141 -5.93 -11.41 -8.74
CA LEU A 141 -6.02 -11.63 -7.28
C LEU A 141 -6.10 -10.32 -6.49
N PHE A 142 -5.86 -9.17 -7.13
CA PHE A 142 -6.13 -7.89 -6.52
C PHE A 142 -7.64 -7.61 -6.54
N ASP A 143 -8.28 -7.82 -5.41
CA ASP A 143 -9.71 -7.54 -5.23
C ASP A 143 -9.92 -6.04 -4.96
N ARG A 144 -10.26 -5.33 -6.05
CA ARG A 144 -10.53 -3.89 -5.99
C ARG A 144 -11.71 -3.55 -5.09
N GLN A 145 -12.75 -4.38 -5.09
CA GLN A 145 -13.94 -4.11 -4.28
C GLN A 145 -13.59 -4.23 -2.79
N LEU A 146 -12.95 -5.32 -2.40
CA LEU A 146 -12.49 -5.55 -1.03
C LEU A 146 -11.54 -4.44 -0.56
N PHE A 147 -10.60 -4.02 -1.41
CA PHE A 147 -9.72 -2.90 -1.13
C PHE A 147 -10.52 -1.63 -0.83
N LEU A 148 -11.47 -1.25 -1.68
CA LEU A 148 -12.28 -0.03 -1.52
C LEU A 148 -13.18 -0.09 -0.28
N GLU A 149 -13.78 -1.25 0.02
CA GLU A 149 -14.55 -1.44 1.25
C GLU A 149 -13.72 -1.11 2.50
N HIS A 150 -12.47 -1.57 2.54
CA HIS A 150 -11.58 -1.29 3.67
C HIS A 150 -10.97 0.12 3.62
N PHE A 151 -10.77 0.68 2.44
CA PHE A 151 -10.35 2.07 2.25
C PHE A 151 -11.39 3.05 2.79
N ASP A 152 -12.67 2.82 2.47
CA ASP A 152 -13.79 3.67 2.85
C ASP A 152 -14.21 3.48 4.31
N ASN A 153 -13.89 2.33 4.93
CA ASN A 153 -14.33 2.00 6.30
C ASN A 153 -13.64 2.87 7.36
N LYS A 154 -14.03 4.15 7.42
CA LYS A 154 -13.49 5.17 8.33
C LYS A 154 -14.58 5.78 9.24
N GLY A 155 -15.63 4.99 9.56
CA GLY A 155 -16.70 5.42 10.44
C GLY A 155 -17.37 6.69 9.93
N ARG A 156 -17.42 7.75 10.73
CA ARG A 156 -18.04 9.03 10.32
C ARG A 156 -17.38 9.73 9.13
N PHE A 157 -16.19 9.28 8.69
CA PHE A 157 -15.46 9.79 7.53
C PHE A 157 -15.56 8.88 6.30
N THR A 158 -16.47 7.90 6.30
CA THR A 158 -16.68 7.00 5.16
C THR A 158 -16.98 7.77 3.87
N ASP A 159 -17.93 8.70 3.87
CA ASP A 159 -18.27 9.51 2.68
C ASP A 159 -17.11 10.37 2.21
N TYR A 160 -16.30 10.86 3.14
CA TYR A 160 -15.09 11.60 2.82
C TYR A 160 -14.09 10.70 2.06
N CYS A 161 -13.78 9.52 2.58
CA CYS A 161 -12.87 8.59 1.92
C CYS A 161 -13.43 8.09 0.58
N HIS A 162 -14.73 7.78 0.53
CA HIS A 162 -15.42 7.37 -0.70
C HIS A 162 -15.31 8.40 -1.83
N SER A 163 -15.20 9.69 -1.50
CA SER A 163 -15.01 10.77 -2.47
C SER A 163 -13.59 10.87 -3.04
N ILE A 164 -12.61 10.13 -2.47
CA ILE A 164 -11.21 10.21 -2.88
C ILE A 164 -10.96 9.23 -4.04
N PRO A 165 -10.51 9.70 -5.21
CA PRO A 165 -10.16 8.80 -6.31
C PRO A 165 -9.00 7.89 -5.94
N VAL A 166 -9.11 6.60 -6.29
CA VAL A 166 -8.00 5.64 -6.17
C VAL A 166 -7.67 5.09 -7.55
N ALA A 167 -6.40 5.14 -7.92
CA ALA A 167 -5.90 4.62 -9.19
C ALA A 167 -4.66 3.74 -9.00
N MET A 168 -4.50 2.73 -9.83
CA MET A 168 -3.30 1.91 -9.89
C MET A 168 -2.41 2.37 -11.06
N ILE A 169 -1.13 2.56 -10.78
CA ILE A 169 -0.13 2.88 -11.80
C ILE A 169 0.35 1.56 -12.41
N LEU A 170 0.03 1.35 -13.68
CA LEU A 170 0.39 0.12 -14.42
C LEU A 170 1.69 0.27 -15.23
N THR A 171 2.23 1.48 -15.31
CA THR A 171 3.46 1.77 -16.05
C THR A 171 4.65 1.08 -15.40
N ALA A 172 5.50 0.45 -16.20
CA ALA A 172 6.79 -0.05 -15.72
C ALA A 172 7.68 1.14 -15.30
N GLU A 173 8.44 0.95 -14.20
CA GLU A 173 9.41 1.93 -13.70
C GLU A 173 8.82 3.35 -13.47
N PRO A 174 7.67 3.50 -12.78
CA PRO A 174 7.04 4.80 -12.58
C PRO A 174 7.94 5.78 -11.82
N GLY A 175 8.79 5.30 -10.92
CA GLY A 175 9.76 6.11 -10.20
C GLY A 175 10.80 6.75 -11.12
N LEU A 176 11.30 6.00 -12.12
CA LEU A 176 12.27 6.52 -13.09
C LEU A 176 11.63 7.58 -13.99
N ILE A 177 10.39 7.34 -14.43
CA ILE A 177 9.63 8.31 -15.23
C ILE A 177 9.39 9.60 -14.43
N GLY A 178 8.98 9.45 -13.17
CA GLY A 178 8.77 10.57 -12.25
C GLY A 178 10.05 11.37 -11.99
N ALA A 179 11.17 10.71 -11.76
CA ALA A 179 12.47 11.32 -11.57
C ALA A 179 12.94 12.09 -12.82
N ALA A 180 12.76 11.51 -14.00
CA ALA A 180 13.08 12.17 -15.27
C ALA A 180 12.22 13.44 -15.49
N GLN A 181 10.93 13.35 -15.19
CA GLN A 181 10.03 14.51 -15.28
C GLN A 181 10.38 15.59 -14.26
N TYR A 182 10.70 15.20 -13.04
CA TYR A 182 11.13 16.13 -11.99
C TYR A 182 12.43 16.85 -12.34
N ALA A 183 13.41 16.13 -12.92
CA ALA A 183 14.66 16.72 -13.38
C ALA A 183 14.42 17.77 -14.47
N ARG A 184 13.55 17.50 -15.45
CA ARG A 184 13.17 18.46 -16.50
C ARG A 184 12.53 19.73 -15.93
N LEU A 185 11.64 19.60 -14.95
CA LEU A 185 10.97 20.74 -14.33
C LEU A 185 11.94 21.65 -13.54
N ARG A 186 13.11 21.14 -13.18
CA ARG A 186 14.15 21.88 -12.46
C ARG A 186 15.32 22.32 -13.32
N ASP A 187 15.33 21.99 -14.62
CA ASP A 187 16.41 22.41 -15.52
C ASP A 187 16.28 23.93 -15.80
N PRO A 188 17.29 24.76 -15.37
CA PRO A 188 17.24 26.20 -15.61
C PRO A 188 17.32 26.57 -17.10
N ALA A 189 17.72 25.63 -17.97
CA ALA A 189 17.84 25.87 -19.40
C ALA A 189 16.50 25.97 -20.13
N GLU A 190 15.43 25.33 -19.63
CA GLU A 190 14.08 25.44 -20.21
C GLU A 190 13.29 26.68 -19.70
N THR A 191 13.79 27.38 -18.69
CA THR A 191 13.17 28.61 -18.13
C THR A 191 13.76 29.90 -18.66
N ARG A 192 14.64 29.85 -19.68
CA ARG A 192 15.12 31.08 -20.36
C ARG A 192 14.12 31.47 -21.47
N PRO A 193 13.59 32.72 -21.42
CA PRO A 193 12.71 33.25 -22.44
C PRO A 193 13.43 33.41 -23.77
#